data_14ef2e3aea98f9f41923ba9694374278
#
_entry.id   14ef2e3aea98f9f41923ba9694374278
#
_cell.length_a   1.000
_cell.length_b   1.000
_cell.length_c   1.000
_cell.angle_alpha   90.00
_cell.angle_beta   90.00
_cell.angle_gamma   90.00
#
_symmetry.space_group_name_H-M   'P 1'
#
loop_
_entity.id
_entity.type
_entity.pdbx_description
1 polymer ?
#
loop_
_entity_poly.entity_id
_entity_poly.type
_entity_poly.pdbx_seq_one_letter_code
_entity_poly.pdbx_strand_id
1 'polypeptide(L)'
;MSEPVVPSDTGRGATPTSHGAGFGIPRADTGNFFLNWLNSALLFLLHLDRRLDPFYRPGFDSLLRDPLSALVTKLINRRRKPEGLQIAEERIQPDEEAHLDDIITTFKAQLRGLWEPGYFERGGNTKTHAVLRAEFTVRDDLPENLRRGIFATPKAYRAWVRYAGPGPYSPPDIDDVGFLSMSIKLMGVPGPKLLDDEKFTQDFICVTTPSFVTPDTKANAQLQHWSLRNAQIFYFFNLRHPHVLDSIMQGLWTGTKTSPLESEYFSCVPYLLGEGQAIQYAFRPRSSTRTRVPRLPFRPPDNYLRDAMVATLNERDVEFDILLQLQTDPFLMPIENNAVLWPTKLSPRVPVAVLRIPKQRFDSPEQIAFARVLSYNPWHCIPEHRPLGNQSRARKRMYSELSRFRQSMNGVEHYEPTGDEHFPGN
;
A
#
# COMPACT_ATOMS: atom_id res chain seq x y z
N MET A 1 13.29 32.59 1.10
CA MET A 1 12.62 31.35 1.54
C MET A 1 11.13 31.64 1.50
N SER A 2 10.47 31.22 0.42
CA SER A 2 9.03 31.39 0.25
C SER A 2 8.32 30.28 1.02
N GLU A 3 7.44 30.65 1.93
CA GLU A 3 6.52 29.71 2.59
C GLU A 3 5.74 28.90 1.53
N PRO A 4 5.51 27.59 1.75
CA PRO A 4 4.69 26.81 0.85
C PRO A 4 3.27 27.42 0.87
N VAL A 5 2.85 27.93 -0.27
CA VAL A 5 1.47 28.37 -0.49
C VAL A 5 0.60 27.13 -0.49
N VAL A 6 0.04 26.80 0.67
CA VAL A 6 -1.14 25.95 0.74
C VAL A 6 -2.25 26.75 0.03
N PRO A 7 -2.90 26.22 -1.02
CA PRO A 7 -3.98 26.95 -1.68
C PRO A 7 -5.00 27.34 -0.63
N SER A 8 -5.12 28.66 -0.35
CA SER A 8 -6.15 29.17 0.53
C SER A 8 -7.49 28.97 -0.19
N ASP A 9 -8.34 28.15 0.38
CA ASP A 9 -9.74 28.05 0.00
C ASP A 9 -10.44 29.38 0.34
N THR A 10 -10.29 30.38 -0.54
CA THR A 10 -11.01 31.64 -0.47
C THR A 10 -12.31 31.51 -1.25
N GLY A 11 -13.31 30.88 -0.66
CA GLY A 11 -14.64 31.00 -1.22
C GLY A 11 -15.64 29.93 -0.83
N ARG A 12 -16.35 30.22 0.24
CA ARG A 12 -17.59 29.59 0.70
C ARG A 12 -17.41 28.23 1.36
N GLY A 13 -17.71 28.18 2.67
CA GLY A 13 -17.89 27.00 3.47
C GLY A 13 -18.93 26.04 2.87
N ALA A 14 -18.47 25.26 1.95
CA ALA A 14 -19.07 24.02 1.54
C ALA A 14 -18.17 22.93 2.12
N THR A 15 -18.64 22.23 3.16
CA THR A 15 -18.36 20.81 3.30
C THR A 15 -18.26 20.24 1.89
N PRO A 16 -17.25 19.42 1.54
CA PRO A 16 -17.21 18.79 0.22
C PRO A 16 -18.47 17.94 0.08
N THR A 17 -19.52 18.59 -0.34
CA THR A 17 -20.72 17.94 -0.83
C THR A 17 -20.36 17.32 -2.16
N SER A 18 -20.25 16.01 -2.19
CA SER A 18 -20.55 15.12 -3.32
C SER A 18 -20.47 15.73 -4.74
N HIS A 19 -19.37 16.38 -5.10
CA HIS A 19 -19.09 16.71 -6.48
C HIS A 19 -18.03 15.76 -7.02
N GLY A 20 -18.48 14.68 -7.58
CA GLY A 20 -17.71 13.61 -8.17
C GLY A 20 -18.17 12.26 -7.62
N ALA A 21 -18.24 11.26 -8.46
CA ALA A 21 -18.66 9.89 -8.18
C ALA A 21 -17.76 9.10 -7.19
N GLY A 22 -17.16 9.79 -6.20
CA GLY A 22 -16.09 9.29 -5.35
C GLY A 22 -16.49 8.65 -4.04
N PHE A 23 -17.74 8.66 -3.66
CA PHE A 23 -18.16 8.16 -2.34
C PHE A 23 -18.69 6.72 -2.32
N GLY A 24 -18.87 6.09 -3.45
CA GLY A 24 -19.31 4.69 -3.51
C GLY A 24 -18.54 3.91 -4.55
N ILE A 25 -18.50 2.59 -4.42
CA ILE A 25 -17.98 1.72 -5.47
C ILE A 25 -19.02 1.71 -6.61
N PRO A 26 -18.67 2.19 -7.81
CA PRO A 26 -19.60 2.19 -8.94
C PRO A 26 -20.02 0.76 -9.30
N ARG A 27 -21.20 0.64 -9.90
CA ARG A 27 -21.65 -0.65 -10.42
C ARG A 27 -20.73 -1.12 -11.55
N ALA A 28 -20.58 -2.44 -11.69
CA ALA A 28 -19.84 -3.02 -12.80
C ALA A 28 -20.47 -2.65 -14.15
N ASP A 29 -19.61 -2.34 -15.11
CA ASP A 29 -19.98 -2.12 -16.51
C ASP A 29 -19.14 -3.03 -17.42
N THR A 30 -19.57 -4.28 -17.54
CA THR A 30 -18.92 -5.29 -18.39
C THR A 30 -19.54 -5.38 -19.77
N GLY A 31 -20.60 -4.60 -20.06
CA GLY A 31 -21.41 -4.74 -21.25
C GLY A 31 -22.33 -5.98 -21.24
N ASN A 32 -22.34 -6.77 -20.16
CA ASN A 32 -23.15 -7.98 -20.03
C ASN A 32 -23.97 -7.93 -18.73
N PHE A 33 -25.30 -7.95 -18.86
CA PHE A 33 -26.23 -7.86 -17.74
C PHE A 33 -26.00 -8.97 -16.69
N PHE A 34 -25.81 -10.21 -17.12
CA PHE A 34 -25.61 -11.34 -16.20
C PHE A 34 -24.29 -11.20 -15.41
N LEU A 35 -23.19 -10.80 -16.07
CA LEU A 35 -21.93 -10.55 -15.37
C LEU A 35 -22.03 -9.39 -14.38
N ASN A 36 -22.72 -8.32 -14.75
CA ASN A 36 -22.94 -7.17 -13.85
C ASN A 36 -23.78 -7.58 -12.64
N TRP A 37 -24.83 -8.38 -12.84
CA TRP A 37 -25.63 -8.92 -11.74
C TRP A 37 -24.80 -9.85 -10.83
N LEU A 38 -24.03 -10.78 -11.42
CA LEU A 38 -23.15 -11.68 -10.67
C LEU A 38 -22.12 -10.91 -9.84
N ASN A 39 -21.47 -9.91 -10.44
CA ASN A 39 -20.54 -9.04 -9.71
C ASN A 39 -21.23 -8.37 -8.50
N SER A 40 -22.43 -7.84 -8.70
CA SER A 40 -23.18 -7.19 -7.61
C SER A 40 -23.56 -8.17 -6.50
N ALA A 41 -23.95 -9.40 -6.84
CA ALA A 41 -24.27 -10.45 -5.88
C ALA A 41 -23.03 -10.88 -5.07
N LEU A 42 -21.87 -11.04 -5.74
CA LEU A 42 -20.61 -11.41 -5.08
C LEU A 42 -20.10 -10.28 -4.16
N LEU A 43 -20.21 -9.02 -4.60
CA LEU A 43 -19.86 -7.87 -3.75
C LEU A 43 -20.79 -7.78 -2.54
N PHE A 44 -22.08 -8.04 -2.69
CA PHE A 44 -23.01 -8.06 -1.57
C PHE A 44 -22.62 -9.13 -0.53
N LEU A 45 -22.26 -10.34 -0.98
CA LEU A 45 -21.78 -11.40 -0.09
C LEU A 45 -20.47 -11.01 0.61
N LEU A 46 -19.55 -10.38 -0.10
CA LEU A 46 -18.31 -9.88 0.46
C LEU A 46 -18.57 -8.80 1.52
N HIS A 47 -19.47 -7.85 1.25
CA HIS A 47 -19.83 -6.80 2.23
C HIS A 47 -20.55 -7.37 3.46
N LEU A 48 -21.33 -8.45 3.28
CA LEU A 48 -21.94 -9.16 4.40
C LEU A 48 -20.85 -9.86 5.26
N ASP A 49 -19.94 -10.57 4.62
CA ASP A 49 -18.80 -11.21 5.29
C ASP A 49 -17.97 -10.19 6.07
N ARG A 50 -17.68 -9.02 5.46
CA ARG A 50 -16.93 -7.92 6.10
C ARG A 50 -17.58 -7.41 7.39
N ARG A 51 -18.89 -7.51 7.54
CA ARG A 51 -19.60 -7.15 8.78
C ARG A 51 -19.58 -8.25 9.83
N LEU A 52 -19.32 -9.48 9.43
CA LEU A 52 -19.30 -10.65 10.29
C LEU A 52 -17.88 -11.12 10.64
N ASP A 53 -16.89 -10.84 9.79
CA ASP A 53 -15.53 -11.34 9.95
C ASP A 53 -14.86 -10.93 11.28
N PRO A 54 -15.09 -9.74 11.88
CA PRO A 54 -14.49 -9.40 13.16
C PRO A 54 -14.87 -10.36 14.31
N PHE A 55 -15.95 -11.11 14.17
CA PHE A 55 -16.40 -12.05 15.18
C PHE A 55 -15.72 -13.44 15.08
N TYR A 56 -15.37 -13.89 13.89
CA TYR A 56 -14.73 -15.19 13.69
C TYR A 56 -13.25 -15.08 13.28
N ARG A 57 -12.85 -13.98 12.66
CA ARG A 57 -11.52 -13.77 12.06
C ARG A 57 -10.36 -13.89 13.07
N PRO A 58 -10.44 -13.38 14.30
CA PRO A 58 -9.36 -13.56 15.27
C PRO A 58 -9.02 -15.02 15.54
N GLY A 59 -10.04 -15.89 15.67
CA GLY A 59 -9.85 -17.34 15.83
C GLY A 59 -9.30 -18.00 14.57
N PHE A 60 -9.85 -17.64 13.41
CA PHE A 60 -9.36 -18.12 12.11
C PHE A 60 -7.90 -17.74 11.89
N ASP A 61 -7.52 -16.47 12.10
CA ASP A 61 -6.17 -15.97 11.88
C ASP A 61 -5.15 -16.64 12.80
N SER A 62 -5.52 -16.93 14.04
CA SER A 62 -4.63 -17.58 15.02
C SER A 62 -4.37 -19.06 14.72
N LEU A 63 -5.34 -19.76 14.14
CA LEU A 63 -5.29 -21.22 13.97
C LEU A 63 -5.05 -21.67 12.53
N LEU A 64 -5.64 -20.99 11.54
CA LEU A 64 -5.75 -21.50 10.17
C LEU A 64 -5.04 -20.65 9.11
N ARG A 65 -4.89 -19.34 9.32
CA ARG A 65 -4.32 -18.44 8.29
C ARG A 65 -2.93 -18.89 7.84
N ASP A 66 -2.01 -19.11 8.77
CA ASP A 66 -0.62 -19.43 8.43
C ASP A 66 -0.47 -20.81 7.79
N PRO A 67 -1.10 -21.91 8.31
CA PRO A 67 -1.13 -23.19 7.63
C PRO A 67 -1.73 -23.16 6.22
N LEU A 68 -2.85 -22.43 6.03
CA LEU A 68 -3.50 -22.30 4.74
C LEU A 68 -2.65 -21.45 3.78
N SER A 69 -2.03 -20.36 4.23
CA SER A 69 -1.09 -19.57 3.43
C SER A 69 0.09 -20.41 2.94
N ALA A 70 0.65 -21.25 3.81
CA ALA A 70 1.72 -22.19 3.44
C ALA A 70 1.26 -23.23 2.41
N LEU A 71 0.04 -23.75 2.56
CA LEU A 71 -0.54 -24.69 1.59
C LEU A 71 -0.75 -24.02 0.23
N VAL A 72 -1.35 -22.82 0.18
CA VAL A 72 -1.58 -22.07 -1.05
C VAL A 72 -0.25 -21.74 -1.72
N THR A 73 0.76 -21.28 -0.97
CA THR A 73 2.12 -21.03 -1.47
C THR A 73 2.72 -22.31 -2.10
N LYS A 74 2.56 -23.45 -1.45
CA LYS A 74 3.03 -24.74 -2.01
C LYS A 74 2.31 -25.09 -3.31
N LEU A 75 1.00 -24.82 -3.41
CA LEU A 75 0.23 -25.07 -4.64
C LEU A 75 0.64 -24.12 -5.77
N ILE A 76 0.89 -22.84 -5.47
CA ILE A 76 1.42 -21.87 -6.44
C ILE A 76 2.79 -22.35 -6.94
N ASN A 77 3.72 -22.71 -6.04
CA ASN A 77 5.07 -23.15 -6.39
C ASN A 77 5.10 -24.44 -7.22
N ARG A 78 4.13 -25.34 -7.03
CA ARG A 78 4.00 -26.56 -7.88
C ARG A 78 3.67 -26.25 -9.35
N ARG A 79 3.07 -25.09 -9.62
CA ARG A 79 2.72 -24.64 -10.99
C ARG A 79 3.83 -23.80 -11.63
N ARG A 80 4.79 -23.33 -10.83
CA ARG A 80 5.92 -22.54 -11.30
C ARG A 80 7.04 -23.43 -11.83
N LYS A 81 7.71 -22.93 -12.85
CA LYS A 81 8.99 -23.52 -13.31
C LYS A 81 10.15 -22.78 -12.64
N PRO A 82 11.24 -23.46 -12.29
CA PRO A 82 12.46 -22.80 -11.84
C PRO A 82 12.94 -21.77 -12.87
N GLU A 83 13.20 -20.56 -12.41
CA GLU A 83 13.65 -19.47 -13.27
C GLU A 83 15.17 -19.50 -13.53
N GLY A 84 15.91 -20.28 -12.74
CA GLY A 84 17.38 -20.39 -12.82
C GLY A 84 18.10 -19.14 -12.36
N LEU A 85 17.43 -18.27 -11.59
CA LEU A 85 17.99 -17.03 -11.04
C LEU A 85 18.77 -17.31 -9.77
N GLN A 86 19.78 -16.45 -9.51
CA GLN A 86 20.53 -16.42 -8.25
C GLN A 86 19.86 -15.47 -7.23
N ILE A 87 20.43 -15.39 -6.03
CA ILE A 87 20.02 -14.41 -4.99
C ILE A 87 20.17 -12.99 -5.55
N ALA A 88 19.17 -12.15 -5.34
CA ALA A 88 19.10 -10.78 -5.81
C ALA A 88 19.16 -10.57 -7.34
N GLU A 89 19.08 -11.63 -8.12
CA GLU A 89 19.10 -11.58 -9.57
C GLU A 89 17.70 -11.32 -10.13
N GLU A 90 17.63 -10.44 -11.15
CA GLU A 90 16.40 -10.06 -11.84
C GLU A 90 16.41 -10.56 -13.29
N ARG A 91 15.20 -10.79 -13.84
CA ARG A 91 15.01 -11.08 -15.25
C ARG A 91 14.01 -10.15 -15.89
N ILE A 92 14.47 -9.30 -16.79
CA ILE A 92 13.61 -8.40 -17.56
C ILE A 92 12.90 -9.21 -18.64
N GLN A 93 11.56 -9.10 -18.68
CA GLN A 93 10.76 -9.71 -19.73
C GLN A 93 10.64 -8.76 -20.94
N PRO A 94 10.64 -9.28 -22.18
CA PRO A 94 10.64 -8.42 -23.38
C PRO A 94 9.41 -7.52 -23.50
N ASP A 95 8.28 -7.90 -22.92
CA ASP A 95 6.97 -7.24 -23.03
C ASP A 95 6.61 -6.38 -21.79
N GLU A 96 7.52 -6.21 -20.83
CA GLU A 96 7.27 -5.43 -19.60
C GLU A 96 6.86 -3.99 -19.88
N GLU A 97 7.51 -3.32 -20.82
CA GLU A 97 7.20 -1.91 -21.16
C GLU A 97 5.81 -1.78 -21.82
N ALA A 98 5.43 -2.73 -22.66
CA ALA A 98 4.11 -2.72 -23.28
C ALA A 98 3.00 -2.90 -22.23
N HIS A 99 3.20 -3.81 -21.26
CA HIS A 99 2.26 -3.98 -20.16
C HIS A 99 2.20 -2.73 -19.25
N LEU A 100 3.32 -2.07 -19.04
CA LEU A 100 3.39 -0.84 -18.27
C LEU A 100 2.63 0.31 -18.95
N ASP A 101 2.81 0.48 -20.26
CA ASP A 101 2.08 1.48 -21.06
C ASP A 101 0.56 1.26 -20.97
N ASP A 102 0.13 0.01 -21.04
CA ASP A 102 -1.27 -0.40 -20.90
C ASP A 102 -1.81 -0.07 -19.50
N ILE A 103 -1.06 -0.40 -18.44
CA ILE A 103 -1.42 -0.07 -17.06
C ILE A 103 -1.58 1.44 -16.88
N ILE A 104 -0.61 2.24 -17.32
CA ILE A 104 -0.62 3.70 -17.16
C ILE A 104 -1.81 4.31 -17.92
N THR A 105 -2.03 3.85 -19.16
CA THR A 105 -3.14 4.32 -19.99
C THR A 105 -4.49 4.02 -19.33
N THR A 106 -4.65 2.80 -18.81
CA THR A 106 -5.86 2.35 -18.13
C THR A 106 -6.11 3.16 -16.85
N PHE A 107 -5.09 3.40 -16.02
CA PHE A 107 -5.23 4.24 -14.85
C PHE A 107 -5.58 5.71 -15.18
N LYS A 108 -4.92 6.30 -16.19
CA LYS A 108 -5.26 7.67 -16.63
C LYS A 108 -6.70 7.77 -17.13
N ALA A 109 -7.18 6.75 -17.86
CA ALA A 109 -8.58 6.69 -18.32
C ALA A 109 -9.54 6.57 -17.12
N GLN A 110 -9.25 5.69 -16.15
CA GLN A 110 -10.05 5.54 -14.94
C GLN A 110 -10.12 6.83 -14.13
N LEU A 111 -8.98 7.50 -13.91
CA LEU A 111 -8.92 8.75 -13.16
C LEU A 111 -9.73 9.87 -13.82
N ARG A 112 -9.68 9.99 -15.17
CA ARG A 112 -10.50 10.95 -15.91
C ARG A 112 -12.00 10.65 -15.81
N GLY A 113 -12.37 9.38 -15.69
CA GLY A 113 -13.78 8.98 -15.50
C GLY A 113 -14.31 9.20 -14.09
N LEU A 114 -13.41 9.34 -13.10
CA LEU A 114 -13.77 9.46 -11.68
C LEU A 114 -13.69 10.88 -11.14
N TRP A 115 -12.76 11.69 -11.63
CA TRP A 115 -12.39 12.95 -11.01
C TRP A 115 -12.42 14.11 -12.00
N GLU A 116 -12.84 15.29 -11.52
CA GLU A 116 -12.77 16.54 -12.26
C GLU A 116 -11.47 17.28 -12.01
N PRO A 117 -11.01 18.16 -12.92
CA PRO A 117 -9.85 19.04 -12.71
C PRO A 117 -9.95 19.82 -11.39
N GLY A 118 -8.84 19.88 -10.65
CA GLY A 118 -8.77 20.46 -9.31
C GLY A 118 -9.05 19.46 -8.17
N TYR A 119 -9.63 18.27 -8.47
CA TYR A 119 -10.04 17.29 -7.46
C TYR A 119 -9.48 15.89 -7.70
N PHE A 120 -8.50 15.74 -8.59
CA PHE A 120 -7.92 14.43 -8.90
C PHE A 120 -7.26 13.80 -7.68
N GLU A 121 -7.65 12.58 -7.38
CA GLU A 121 -7.03 11.74 -6.35
C GLU A 121 -6.08 10.69 -6.98
N ARG A 122 -5.54 9.80 -6.16
CA ARG A 122 -4.67 8.70 -6.64
C ARG A 122 -5.48 7.62 -7.35
N GLY A 123 -4.85 6.89 -8.27
CA GLY A 123 -5.48 5.73 -8.92
C GLY A 123 -5.58 4.48 -8.05
N GLY A 124 -5.02 4.52 -6.87
CA GLY A 124 -5.09 3.51 -5.82
C GLY A 124 -4.60 4.10 -4.50
N ASN A 125 -4.92 3.47 -3.40
CA ASN A 125 -4.69 3.99 -2.06
C ASN A 125 -5.28 5.39 -1.90
N THR A 126 -6.53 5.57 -2.36
CA THR A 126 -7.14 6.87 -2.57
C THR A 126 -7.63 7.49 -1.28
N LYS A 127 -8.49 6.77 -0.52
CA LYS A 127 -9.06 7.30 0.73
C LYS A 127 -7.98 7.48 1.79
N THR A 128 -7.56 8.72 2.03
CA THR A 128 -6.59 9.04 3.09
C THR A 128 -7.26 8.96 4.45
N HIS A 129 -6.72 8.12 5.35
CA HIS A 129 -7.15 8.07 6.75
C HIS A 129 -6.36 9.05 7.61
N ALA A 130 -5.04 9.15 7.38
CA ALA A 130 -4.17 10.06 8.12
C ALA A 130 -2.89 10.39 7.35
N VAL A 131 -2.29 11.56 7.68
CA VAL A 131 -0.88 11.89 7.45
C VAL A 131 -0.29 12.28 8.79
N LEU A 132 0.72 11.54 9.26
CA LEU A 132 1.23 11.61 10.63
C LEU A 132 2.73 11.93 10.64
N ARG A 133 3.16 12.73 11.60
CA ARG A 133 4.58 12.84 11.95
C ARG A 133 5.03 11.56 12.63
N ALA A 134 6.24 11.13 12.32
CA ALA A 134 6.86 9.98 12.95
C ALA A 134 8.37 10.14 13.01
N GLU A 135 8.99 9.28 13.79
CA GLU A 135 10.44 9.10 13.88
C GLU A 135 10.78 7.64 13.55
N PHE A 136 11.72 7.47 12.63
CA PHE A 136 12.25 6.17 12.24
C PHE A 136 13.65 6.02 12.79
N THR A 137 13.84 5.16 13.78
CA THR A 137 15.13 4.99 14.47
C THR A 137 15.74 3.65 14.16
N VAL A 138 16.91 3.67 13.52
CA VAL A 138 17.72 2.46 13.23
C VAL A 138 18.34 1.95 14.52
N ARG A 139 18.28 0.63 14.74
CA ARG A 139 18.86 -0.02 15.92
C ARG A 139 20.39 -0.02 15.87
N ASP A 140 21.03 -0.06 17.02
CA ASP A 140 22.49 -0.09 17.19
C ASP A 140 23.08 -1.52 17.26
N ASP A 141 22.23 -2.52 17.52
CA ASP A 141 22.59 -3.93 17.71
C ASP A 141 22.40 -4.81 16.46
N LEU A 142 22.42 -4.21 15.24
CA LEU A 142 22.20 -4.95 14.02
C LEU A 142 23.36 -5.93 13.70
N PRO A 143 23.05 -7.14 13.20
CA PRO A 143 24.05 -8.01 12.58
C PRO A 143 24.75 -7.31 11.40
N GLU A 144 26.03 -7.60 11.19
CA GLU A 144 26.85 -6.93 10.18
C GLU A 144 26.30 -7.05 8.75
N ASN A 145 25.73 -8.20 8.40
CA ASN A 145 25.11 -8.43 7.09
C ASN A 145 23.86 -7.57 6.84
N LEU A 146 23.24 -6.99 7.89
CA LEU A 146 22.09 -6.08 7.76
C LEU A 146 22.50 -4.61 7.83
N ARG A 147 23.75 -4.28 8.14
CA ARG A 147 24.27 -2.90 8.19
C ARG A 147 24.58 -2.39 6.80
N ARG A 148 23.55 -2.11 6.00
CA ARG A 148 23.65 -1.60 4.63
C ARG A 148 22.71 -0.43 4.41
N GLY A 149 23.11 0.50 3.55
CA GLY A 149 22.30 1.68 3.20
C GLY A 149 21.90 2.50 4.42
N ILE A 150 20.62 2.81 4.60
CA ILE A 150 20.14 3.56 5.77
C ILE A 150 20.30 2.81 7.09
N PHE A 151 20.49 1.49 7.06
CA PHE A 151 20.74 0.66 8.24
C PHE A 151 22.22 0.51 8.58
N ALA A 152 23.12 1.16 7.84
CA ALA A 152 24.58 1.05 8.06
C ALA A 152 25.02 1.58 9.43
N THR A 153 24.36 2.62 9.91
CA THR A 153 24.65 3.25 11.20
C THR A 153 23.38 3.56 11.97
N PRO A 154 23.41 3.49 13.32
CA PRO A 154 22.29 3.94 14.15
C PRO A 154 22.00 5.42 13.87
N LYS A 155 20.78 5.73 13.49
CA LYS A 155 20.33 7.08 13.18
C LYS A 155 18.83 7.18 13.30
N ALA A 156 18.34 8.33 13.74
CA ALA A 156 16.93 8.70 13.71
C ALA A 156 16.65 9.60 12.50
N TYR A 157 15.54 9.33 11.81
CA TYR A 157 15.04 10.11 10.70
C TYR A 157 13.63 10.59 11.02
N ARG A 158 13.33 11.86 10.77
CA ARG A 158 11.94 12.33 10.76
C ARG A 158 11.19 11.69 9.59
N ALA A 159 9.92 11.42 9.78
CA ALA A 159 9.10 10.79 8.75
C ALA A 159 7.70 11.40 8.67
N TRP A 160 7.14 11.41 7.45
CA TRP A 160 5.71 11.53 7.21
C TRP A 160 5.14 10.16 6.87
N VAL A 161 4.12 9.73 7.61
CA VAL A 161 3.43 8.45 7.41
C VAL A 161 2.02 8.71 6.95
N ARG A 162 1.69 8.19 5.77
CA ARG A 162 0.33 8.25 5.21
C ARG A 162 -0.34 6.90 5.29
N TYR A 163 -1.51 6.85 5.89
CA TYR A 163 -2.40 5.69 5.89
C TYR A 163 -3.58 5.91 4.94
N ALA A 164 -3.93 4.87 4.17
CA ALA A 164 -5.01 4.97 3.19
C ALA A 164 -5.74 3.64 2.97
N GLY A 165 -7.00 3.75 2.50
CA GLY A 165 -7.74 2.64 1.91
C GLY A 165 -7.19 2.27 0.53
N PRO A 166 -7.34 1.02 0.07
CA PRO A 166 -6.56 0.48 -1.05
C PRO A 166 -7.08 0.83 -2.45
N GLY A 167 -8.38 1.04 -2.58
CA GLY A 167 -9.04 1.20 -3.87
C GLY A 167 -8.86 2.58 -4.51
N PRO A 168 -9.37 2.74 -5.74
CA PRO A 168 -9.40 4.03 -6.45
C PRO A 168 -10.56 4.93 -6.00
N TYR A 169 -11.40 4.45 -5.10
CA TYR A 169 -12.57 5.14 -4.56
C TYR A 169 -12.37 5.51 -3.09
N SER A 170 -13.35 6.22 -2.53
CA SER A 170 -13.39 6.58 -1.11
C SER A 170 -14.71 6.12 -0.46
N PRO A 171 -14.99 4.80 -0.42
CA PRO A 171 -16.22 4.29 0.16
C PRO A 171 -16.24 4.42 1.69
N PRO A 172 -17.37 4.14 2.36
CA PRO A 172 -17.38 3.84 3.78
C PRO A 172 -16.34 2.77 4.12
N ASP A 173 -15.61 2.90 5.23
CA ASP A 173 -14.48 2.02 5.57
C ASP A 173 -14.86 0.54 5.62
N ILE A 174 -16.10 0.22 6.03
CA ILE A 174 -16.61 -1.15 6.11
C ILE A 174 -16.84 -1.78 4.73
N ASP A 175 -17.06 -0.96 3.71
CA ASP A 175 -17.36 -1.40 2.34
C ASP A 175 -16.12 -1.36 1.43
N ASP A 176 -14.95 -0.96 1.96
CA ASP A 176 -13.68 -0.97 1.22
C ASP A 176 -13.11 -2.40 1.14
N VAL A 177 -12.07 -2.61 0.33
CA VAL A 177 -11.56 -3.94 -0.10
C VAL A 177 -11.01 -4.82 1.04
N GLY A 178 -10.70 -4.26 2.21
CA GLY A 178 -10.31 -5.07 3.37
C GLY A 178 -8.84 -5.26 3.62
N PHE A 179 -8.01 -4.49 2.93
CA PHE A 179 -6.63 -4.27 3.33
C PHE A 179 -6.35 -2.76 3.40
N LEU A 180 -5.25 -2.39 4.00
CA LEU A 180 -4.84 -1.00 4.17
C LEU A 180 -3.45 -0.79 3.59
N SER A 181 -3.13 0.45 3.25
CA SER A 181 -1.79 0.86 2.87
C SER A 181 -1.17 1.82 3.89
N MET A 182 0.14 1.72 4.03
CA MET A 182 0.99 2.64 4.78
C MET A 182 2.15 3.04 3.88
N SER A 183 2.32 4.33 3.68
CA SER A 183 3.45 4.91 2.95
C SER A 183 4.24 5.80 3.90
N ILE A 184 5.55 5.59 3.98
CA ILE A 184 6.44 6.32 4.88
C ILE A 184 7.46 7.05 4.00
N LYS A 185 7.65 8.33 4.26
CA LYS A 185 8.68 9.16 3.64
C LYS A 185 9.63 9.63 4.73
N LEU A 186 10.86 9.14 4.68
CA LEU A 186 11.95 9.60 5.54
C LEU A 186 12.55 10.88 4.98
N MET A 187 12.83 11.86 5.81
CA MET A 187 13.52 13.08 5.46
C MET A 187 14.98 13.05 5.93
N GLY A 188 15.84 13.78 5.23
CA GLY A 188 17.26 13.90 5.58
C GLY A 188 18.08 12.64 5.34
N VAL A 189 17.67 11.81 4.37
CA VAL A 189 18.45 10.63 3.95
C VAL A 189 19.55 11.07 2.98
N PRO A 190 20.84 10.94 3.35
CA PRO A 190 21.94 11.35 2.49
C PRO A 190 22.18 10.38 1.34
N GLY A 191 22.96 10.84 0.36
CA GLY A 191 23.42 10.04 -0.78
C GLY A 191 22.59 10.24 -2.05
N PRO A 192 23.06 9.68 -3.18
CA PRO A 192 22.38 9.81 -4.47
C PRO A 192 21.05 9.09 -4.45
N LYS A 193 20.07 9.61 -5.18
CA LYS A 193 18.74 8.97 -5.34
C LYS A 193 18.60 8.35 -6.71
N LEU A 194 17.73 7.34 -6.82
CA LEU A 194 17.43 6.66 -8.09
C LEU A 194 16.41 7.41 -8.95
N LEU A 195 15.75 8.43 -8.37
CA LEU A 195 14.95 9.44 -9.06
C LEU A 195 15.49 10.82 -8.67
N ASP A 196 15.36 11.78 -9.56
CA ASP A 196 15.92 13.14 -9.45
C ASP A 196 14.91 14.19 -8.96
N ASP A 197 13.66 13.83 -8.82
CA ASP A 197 12.58 14.72 -8.40
C ASP A 197 12.53 14.93 -6.86
N GLU A 198 13.18 14.07 -6.08
CA GLU A 198 13.43 14.25 -4.63
C GLU A 198 14.90 13.94 -4.27
N LYS A 199 15.51 14.76 -3.44
CA LYS A 199 16.97 14.72 -3.15
C LYS A 199 17.30 14.20 -1.76
N PHE A 200 16.42 14.42 -0.79
CA PHE A 200 16.69 14.21 0.63
C PHE A 200 15.76 13.19 1.28
N THR A 201 14.85 12.59 0.50
CA THR A 201 13.86 11.67 1.03
C THR A 201 14.13 10.21 0.64
N GLN A 202 13.52 9.29 1.37
CA GLN A 202 13.43 7.88 1.01
C GLN A 202 12.06 7.33 1.39
N ASP A 203 11.44 6.58 0.45
CA ASP A 203 10.09 6.08 0.62
C ASP A 203 10.04 4.58 0.93
N PHE A 204 9.15 4.20 1.86
CA PHE A 204 8.69 2.83 2.08
C PHE A 204 7.21 2.74 1.77
N ILE A 205 6.81 1.78 0.96
CA ILE A 205 5.40 1.58 0.57
C ILE A 205 5.00 0.16 0.94
N CYS A 206 3.95 0.03 1.73
CA CYS A 206 3.49 -1.25 2.23
C CYS A 206 1.97 -1.33 2.34
N VAL A 207 1.48 -2.56 2.37
CA VAL A 207 0.07 -2.91 2.53
C VAL A 207 -0.08 -4.03 3.56
N THR A 208 -1.29 -4.27 4.04
CA THR A 208 -1.55 -5.29 5.06
C THR A 208 -1.62 -6.73 4.54
N THR A 209 -1.21 -6.96 3.28
CA THR A 209 -1.07 -8.30 2.69
C THR A 209 0.40 -8.60 2.41
N PRO A 210 0.94 -9.78 2.75
CA PRO A 210 2.36 -10.07 2.62
C PRO A 210 2.79 -10.46 1.20
N SER A 211 1.86 -10.65 0.29
CA SER A 211 2.08 -10.87 -1.14
C SER A 211 1.28 -9.87 -1.97
N PHE A 212 1.74 -9.61 -3.19
CA PHE A 212 1.03 -8.72 -4.08
C PHE A 212 -0.18 -9.43 -4.73
N VAL A 213 -1.19 -8.67 -5.12
CA VAL A 213 -2.45 -9.19 -5.67
C VAL A 213 -2.26 -9.87 -7.03
N THR A 214 -1.23 -9.51 -7.77
CA THR A 214 -0.87 -10.07 -9.07
C THR A 214 0.57 -10.58 -9.05
N PRO A 215 0.87 -11.72 -9.70
CA PRO A 215 2.22 -12.26 -9.74
C PRO A 215 3.23 -11.35 -10.44
N ASP A 216 2.82 -10.70 -11.53
CA ASP A 216 3.68 -9.92 -12.40
C ASP A 216 2.95 -8.76 -13.07
N THR A 217 3.67 -7.96 -13.88
CA THR A 217 3.16 -6.79 -14.60
C THR A 217 2.11 -7.15 -15.64
N LYS A 218 2.24 -8.31 -16.30
CA LYS A 218 1.25 -8.79 -17.28
C LYS A 218 -0.10 -9.06 -16.62
N ALA A 219 -0.07 -9.78 -15.51
CA ALA A 219 -1.27 -10.05 -14.72
C ALA A 219 -1.86 -8.76 -14.13
N ASN A 220 -1.00 -7.79 -13.76
CA ASN A 220 -1.45 -6.47 -13.30
C ASN A 220 -2.17 -5.70 -14.42
N ALA A 221 -1.66 -5.67 -15.65
CA ALA A 221 -2.36 -5.06 -16.77
C ALA A 221 -3.75 -5.68 -16.97
N GLN A 222 -3.86 -7.00 -16.91
CA GLN A 222 -5.15 -7.69 -16.98
C GLN A 222 -6.11 -7.30 -15.83
N LEU A 223 -5.61 -7.20 -14.61
CA LEU A 223 -6.40 -6.73 -13.47
C LEU A 223 -6.92 -5.31 -13.69
N GLN A 224 -6.08 -4.39 -14.20
CA GLN A 224 -6.48 -3.01 -14.45
C GLN A 224 -7.59 -2.88 -15.50
N HIS A 225 -7.62 -3.71 -16.53
CA HIS A 225 -8.73 -3.75 -17.49
C HIS A 225 -10.08 -4.09 -16.84
N TRP A 226 -10.08 -5.02 -15.87
CA TRP A 226 -11.29 -5.33 -15.10
C TRP A 226 -11.60 -4.22 -14.07
N SER A 227 -10.57 -3.57 -13.54
CA SER A 227 -10.71 -2.44 -12.62
C SER A 227 -11.41 -1.25 -13.29
N LEU A 228 -11.06 -0.94 -14.54
CA LEU A 228 -11.71 0.09 -15.34
C LEU A 228 -13.23 -0.15 -15.51
N ARG A 229 -13.65 -1.41 -15.47
CA ARG A 229 -15.05 -1.84 -15.57
C ARG A 229 -15.73 -2.06 -14.21
N ASN A 230 -15.07 -1.75 -13.12
CA ASN A 230 -15.52 -2.02 -11.74
C ASN A 230 -15.87 -3.50 -11.48
N ALA A 231 -15.14 -4.42 -12.09
CA ALA A 231 -15.42 -5.85 -12.13
C ALA A 231 -14.18 -6.71 -11.86
N GLN A 232 -13.32 -6.27 -10.93
CA GLN A 232 -12.01 -6.88 -10.61
C GLN A 232 -12.11 -8.37 -10.26
N ILE A 233 -13.26 -8.81 -9.75
CA ILE A 233 -13.47 -10.21 -9.38
C ILE A 233 -13.31 -11.16 -10.56
N PHE A 234 -13.61 -10.72 -11.79
CA PHE A 234 -13.49 -11.55 -12.99
C PHE A 234 -12.04 -11.73 -13.46
N TYR A 235 -11.10 -10.93 -12.95
CA TYR A 235 -9.69 -11.24 -13.11
C TYR A 235 -9.34 -12.57 -12.42
N PHE A 236 -9.79 -12.80 -11.22
CA PHE A 236 -9.48 -14.00 -10.44
C PHE A 236 -10.15 -15.28 -10.99
N PHE A 237 -11.35 -15.14 -11.52
CA PHE A 237 -12.16 -16.24 -12.02
C PHE A 237 -12.16 -16.34 -13.56
N ASN A 238 -11.12 -15.84 -14.22
CA ASN A 238 -10.95 -15.99 -15.66
C ASN A 238 -10.77 -17.47 -16.01
N LEU A 239 -11.67 -18.04 -16.82
CA LEU A 239 -11.65 -19.47 -17.18
C LEU A 239 -10.42 -19.87 -18.00
N ARG A 240 -9.83 -18.93 -18.76
CA ARG A 240 -8.63 -19.20 -19.59
C ARG A 240 -7.34 -19.10 -18.80
N HIS A 241 -7.28 -18.19 -17.85
CA HIS A 241 -6.11 -17.91 -17.01
C HIS A 241 -6.57 -17.68 -15.56
N PRO A 242 -6.90 -18.76 -14.80
CA PRO A 242 -7.46 -18.61 -13.48
C PRO A 242 -6.40 -18.19 -12.45
N HIS A 243 -6.68 -17.10 -11.74
CA HIS A 243 -5.90 -16.59 -10.61
C HIS A 243 -6.54 -16.94 -9.26
N VAL A 244 -7.21 -18.08 -9.17
CA VAL A 244 -7.97 -18.50 -7.98
C VAL A 244 -7.06 -18.66 -6.75
N LEU A 245 -5.83 -19.19 -6.91
CA LEU A 245 -4.90 -19.31 -5.78
C LEU A 245 -4.44 -17.95 -5.27
N ASP A 246 -4.25 -16.97 -6.16
CA ASP A 246 -3.90 -15.60 -5.81
C ASP A 246 -5.06 -14.94 -5.04
N SER A 247 -6.31 -15.17 -5.49
CA SER A 247 -7.51 -14.72 -4.78
C SER A 247 -7.63 -15.32 -3.39
N ILE A 248 -7.41 -16.62 -3.23
CA ILE A 248 -7.43 -17.30 -1.93
C ILE A 248 -6.33 -16.72 -1.03
N MET A 249 -5.11 -16.55 -1.53
CA MET A 249 -4.01 -15.94 -0.76
C MET A 249 -4.39 -14.55 -0.27
N GLN A 250 -4.94 -13.69 -1.14
CA GLN A 250 -5.40 -12.36 -0.74
C GLN A 250 -6.52 -12.45 0.31
N GLY A 251 -7.51 -13.32 0.12
CA GLY A 251 -8.61 -13.54 1.06
C GLY A 251 -8.17 -13.99 2.47
N LEU A 252 -7.05 -14.73 2.58
CA LEU A 252 -6.48 -15.11 3.87
C LEU A 252 -5.96 -13.91 4.68
N TRP A 253 -5.58 -12.80 4.03
CA TRP A 253 -4.98 -11.62 4.66
C TRP A 253 -5.87 -10.39 4.64
N THR A 254 -6.88 -10.35 3.77
CA THR A 254 -7.89 -9.28 3.75
C THR A 254 -8.94 -9.54 4.82
N GLY A 255 -9.55 -8.50 5.34
CA GLY A 255 -10.57 -8.57 6.38
C GLY A 255 -10.84 -7.20 6.97
N THR A 256 -11.89 -7.07 7.76
CA THR A 256 -12.26 -5.83 8.43
C THR A 256 -11.18 -5.43 9.42
N LYS A 257 -10.56 -4.29 9.18
CA LYS A 257 -9.54 -3.73 10.07
C LYS A 257 -10.21 -2.85 11.11
N THR A 258 -9.71 -2.91 12.34
CA THR A 258 -10.24 -2.13 13.47
C THR A 258 -9.58 -0.77 13.57
N SER A 259 -8.27 -0.71 13.27
CA SER A 259 -7.50 0.52 13.19
C SER A 259 -6.29 0.32 12.28
N PRO A 260 -5.88 1.31 11.49
CA PRO A 260 -4.62 1.28 10.73
C PRO A 260 -3.39 1.13 11.64
N LEU A 261 -3.44 1.66 12.86
CA LEU A 261 -2.33 1.61 13.83
C LEU A 261 -2.14 0.23 14.49
N GLU A 262 -3.04 -0.72 14.24
CA GLU A 262 -3.04 -2.06 14.83
C GLU A 262 -2.74 -3.16 13.82
N SER A 263 -2.50 -2.79 12.57
CA SER A 263 -2.27 -3.72 11.45
C SER A 263 -0.78 -3.92 11.19
N GLU A 264 -0.38 -5.14 10.80
CA GLU A 264 0.95 -5.41 10.26
C GLU A 264 0.96 -5.05 8.76
N TYR A 265 2.06 -4.43 8.30
CA TYR A 265 2.23 -3.99 6.92
C TYR A 265 3.46 -4.64 6.29
N PHE A 266 3.40 -4.89 4.98
CA PHE A 266 4.42 -5.62 4.24
C PHE A 266 4.76 -4.89 2.94
N SER A 267 6.03 -4.98 2.52
CA SER A 267 6.45 -4.47 1.21
C SER A 267 5.80 -5.22 0.05
N CYS A 268 5.45 -6.49 0.24
CA CYS A 268 4.94 -7.47 -0.72
C CYS A 268 5.71 -7.57 -2.05
N VAL A 269 6.77 -6.82 -2.20
CA VAL A 269 7.75 -6.89 -3.29
C VAL A 269 9.16 -6.81 -2.71
N PRO A 270 10.18 -7.38 -3.37
CA PRO A 270 11.55 -7.36 -2.87
C PRO A 270 12.27 -6.04 -3.17
N TYR A 271 13.33 -5.81 -2.39
CA TYR A 271 14.25 -4.69 -2.49
C TYR A 271 15.69 -5.18 -2.31
N LEU A 272 16.68 -4.44 -2.80
CA LEU A 272 18.08 -4.66 -2.43
C LEU A 272 18.32 -4.29 -0.96
N LEU A 273 19.30 -4.94 -0.35
CA LEU A 273 19.98 -4.54 0.85
C LEU A 273 21.48 -4.53 0.61
N GLY A 274 21.96 -3.56 -0.17
CA GLY A 274 23.27 -3.56 -0.75
C GLY A 274 23.43 -4.61 -1.86
N GLU A 275 24.61 -4.70 -2.44
CA GLU A 275 24.89 -5.61 -3.54
C GLU A 275 24.76 -7.08 -3.12
N GLY A 276 24.14 -7.89 -3.96
CA GLY A 276 24.00 -9.34 -3.78
C GLY A 276 23.01 -9.80 -2.72
N GLN A 277 22.26 -8.88 -2.07
CA GLN A 277 21.26 -9.24 -1.08
C GLN A 277 19.88 -8.68 -1.47
N ALA A 278 18.85 -9.52 -1.41
CA ALA A 278 17.46 -9.10 -1.57
C ALA A 278 16.68 -9.31 -0.26
N ILE A 279 15.76 -8.41 0.02
CA ILE A 279 14.91 -8.41 1.20
C ILE A 279 13.45 -8.14 0.86
N GLN A 280 12.57 -8.56 1.76
CA GLN A 280 11.26 -7.94 1.98
C GLN A 280 11.26 -7.29 3.37
N TYR A 281 10.50 -6.22 3.54
CA TYR A 281 10.33 -5.58 4.84
C TYR A 281 8.89 -5.68 5.33
N ALA A 282 8.73 -5.64 6.66
CA ALA A 282 7.44 -5.57 7.32
C ALA A 282 7.48 -4.56 8.47
N PHE A 283 6.32 -4.01 8.80
CA PHE A 283 6.09 -3.13 9.94
C PHE A 283 5.08 -3.80 10.87
N ARG A 284 5.51 -4.19 12.05
CA ARG A 284 4.70 -4.89 13.04
C ARG A 284 4.38 -3.97 14.20
N PRO A 285 3.10 -3.73 14.54
CA PRO A 285 2.75 -2.95 15.70
C PRO A 285 3.23 -3.65 16.98
N ARG A 286 3.85 -2.91 17.90
CA ARG A 286 4.30 -3.42 19.21
C ARG A 286 3.15 -3.65 20.16
N SER A 287 2.07 -2.86 20.02
CA SER A 287 0.89 -3.00 20.86
C SER A 287 0.03 -4.18 20.41
N SER A 288 -0.42 -4.98 21.36
CA SER A 288 -1.44 -6.01 21.16
C SER A 288 -2.87 -5.50 21.32
N THR A 289 -3.04 -4.22 21.64
CA THR A 289 -4.37 -3.58 21.78
C THR A 289 -5.15 -3.73 20.48
N ARG A 290 -6.44 -4.03 20.60
CA ARG A 290 -7.38 -4.05 19.47
C ARG A 290 -8.59 -3.21 19.81
N THR A 291 -8.83 -2.21 19.00
CA THR A 291 -10.07 -1.41 19.05
C THR A 291 -11.24 -2.23 18.51
N ARG A 292 -12.45 -1.78 18.76
CA ARG A 292 -13.65 -2.39 18.19
C ARG A 292 -14.24 -1.45 17.14
N VAL A 293 -14.71 -2.03 16.04
CA VAL A 293 -15.47 -1.25 15.05
C VAL A 293 -16.84 -0.90 15.66
N PRO A 294 -17.17 0.39 15.78
CA PRO A 294 -18.42 0.80 16.40
C PRO A 294 -19.64 0.32 15.59
N ARG A 295 -20.73 -0.03 16.28
CA ARG A 295 -22.04 -0.37 15.71
C ARG A 295 -22.06 -1.55 14.72
N LEU A 296 -21.04 -2.42 14.73
CA LEU A 296 -21.13 -3.70 13.99
C LEU A 296 -22.23 -4.58 14.56
N PRO A 297 -22.89 -5.38 13.71
CA PRO A 297 -22.70 -5.53 12.25
C PRO A 297 -23.54 -4.57 11.40
N PHE A 298 -24.34 -3.69 12.00
CA PHE A 298 -25.40 -2.97 11.28
C PHE A 298 -24.92 -1.73 10.52
N ARG A 299 -24.41 -0.71 11.21
CA ARG A 299 -24.10 0.58 10.60
C ARG A 299 -22.85 1.23 11.21
N PRO A 300 -21.64 0.73 10.93
CA PRO A 300 -20.41 1.41 11.32
C PRO A 300 -20.35 2.85 10.75
N PRO A 301 -19.68 3.79 11.42
CA PRO A 301 -19.40 5.12 10.85
C PRO A 301 -18.56 5.00 9.57
N ASP A 302 -18.76 5.90 8.62
CA ASP A 302 -18.11 5.87 7.31
C ASP A 302 -16.58 6.01 7.37
N ASN A 303 -16.07 6.66 8.44
CA ASN A 303 -14.65 6.94 8.65
C ASN A 303 -14.12 6.38 9.98
N TYR A 304 -14.68 5.25 10.44
CA TYR A 304 -14.32 4.67 11.75
C TYR A 304 -12.83 4.36 11.90
N LEU A 305 -12.11 4.11 10.80
CA LEU A 305 -10.66 3.88 10.82
C LEU A 305 -9.91 5.15 11.23
N ARG A 306 -10.27 6.30 10.67
CA ARG A 306 -9.71 7.60 11.08
C ARG A 306 -10.09 7.92 12.52
N ASP A 307 -11.35 7.72 12.88
CA ASP A 307 -11.84 7.99 14.24
C ASP A 307 -11.06 7.17 15.30
N ALA A 308 -10.77 5.89 14.99
CA ALA A 308 -9.95 5.04 15.84
C ALA A 308 -8.50 5.54 15.97
N MET A 309 -7.92 6.07 14.88
CA MET A 309 -6.58 6.67 14.92
C MET A 309 -6.56 7.96 15.75
N VAL A 310 -7.55 8.83 15.59
CA VAL A 310 -7.69 10.07 16.38
C VAL A 310 -7.79 9.73 17.87
N ALA A 311 -8.66 8.80 18.24
CA ALA A 311 -8.81 8.36 19.63
C ALA A 311 -7.48 7.86 20.20
N THR A 312 -6.77 7.00 19.45
CA THR A 312 -5.49 6.42 19.91
C THR A 312 -4.40 7.49 20.07
N LEU A 313 -4.21 8.35 19.04
CA LEU A 313 -3.10 9.32 19.03
C LEU A 313 -3.36 10.57 19.89
N ASN A 314 -4.59 10.80 20.33
CA ASN A 314 -4.88 11.78 21.37
C ASN A 314 -4.43 11.31 22.76
N GLU A 315 -4.26 10.00 22.99
CA GLU A 315 -3.94 9.43 24.29
C GLU A 315 -2.48 9.00 24.40
N ARG A 316 -1.91 8.35 23.36
CA ARG A 316 -0.61 7.69 23.45
C ARG A 316 0.14 7.66 22.14
N ASP A 317 1.46 7.43 22.26
CA ASP A 317 2.34 7.08 21.15
C ASP A 317 2.01 5.67 20.65
N VAL A 318 2.37 5.43 19.37
CA VAL A 318 2.30 4.10 18.75
C VAL A 318 3.65 3.76 18.15
N GLU A 319 4.07 2.51 18.30
CA GLU A 319 5.36 2.03 17.78
C GLU A 319 5.17 0.79 16.91
N PHE A 320 5.99 0.73 15.85
CA PHE A 320 6.11 -0.45 14.97
C PHE A 320 7.57 -0.89 14.95
N ASP A 321 7.80 -2.20 15.06
CA ASP A 321 9.08 -2.79 14.69
C ASP A 321 9.17 -2.89 13.17
N ILE A 322 10.29 -2.43 12.60
CA ILE A 322 10.64 -2.64 11.21
C ILE A 322 11.46 -3.91 11.11
N LEU A 323 10.99 -4.85 10.31
CA LEU A 323 11.54 -6.19 10.19
C LEU A 323 12.04 -6.41 8.77
N LEU A 324 13.22 -6.97 8.60
CA LEU A 324 13.73 -7.42 7.30
C LEU A 324 13.72 -8.94 7.22
N GLN A 325 13.33 -9.45 6.06
CA GLN A 325 13.41 -10.87 5.69
C GLN A 325 14.35 -11.01 4.49
N LEU A 326 15.48 -11.71 4.66
CA LEU A 326 16.46 -11.93 3.60
C LEU A 326 15.99 -13.01 2.62
N GLN A 327 16.25 -12.84 1.33
CA GLN A 327 16.14 -13.91 0.35
C GLN A 327 17.24 -14.95 0.60
N THR A 328 16.87 -16.21 0.78
CA THR A 328 17.81 -17.34 0.97
C THR A 328 17.63 -18.43 -0.07
N ASP A 329 16.54 -18.42 -0.81
CA ASP A 329 16.22 -19.37 -1.87
C ASP A 329 15.51 -18.63 -3.02
N PRO A 330 16.10 -18.51 -4.23
CA PRO A 330 15.50 -17.75 -5.32
C PRO A 330 14.19 -18.33 -5.86
N PHE A 331 13.97 -19.65 -5.73
CA PHE A 331 12.75 -20.29 -6.19
C PHE A 331 11.61 -20.14 -5.17
N LEU A 332 11.86 -20.39 -3.88
CA LEU A 332 10.87 -20.29 -2.82
C LEU A 332 10.59 -18.85 -2.41
N MET A 333 11.52 -17.95 -2.69
CA MET A 333 11.46 -16.52 -2.41
C MET A 333 11.70 -15.72 -3.70
N PRO A 334 10.84 -15.83 -4.73
CA PRO A 334 11.10 -15.24 -6.04
C PRO A 334 11.08 -13.71 -6.00
N ILE A 335 11.85 -13.10 -6.90
CA ILE A 335 11.84 -11.65 -7.17
C ILE A 335 10.79 -11.31 -8.22
N GLU A 336 10.65 -12.14 -9.25
CA GLU A 336 9.80 -11.86 -10.41
C GLU A 336 8.35 -12.35 -10.25
N ASN A 337 8.01 -13.05 -9.16
CA ASN A 337 6.65 -13.48 -8.86
C ASN A 337 6.21 -13.01 -7.46
N ASN A 338 5.47 -11.90 -7.42
CA ASN A 338 5.10 -11.24 -6.17
C ASN A 338 3.84 -11.83 -5.49
N ALA A 339 3.17 -12.80 -6.09
CA ALA A 339 2.07 -13.54 -5.46
C ALA A 339 2.55 -14.65 -4.50
N VAL A 340 3.85 -14.98 -4.54
CA VAL A 340 4.47 -16.01 -3.67
C VAL A 340 4.81 -15.41 -2.32
N LEU A 341 4.25 -15.98 -1.27
CA LEU A 341 4.61 -15.62 0.11
C LEU A 341 5.97 -16.22 0.48
N TRP A 342 6.90 -15.37 0.90
CA TRP A 342 8.22 -15.80 1.36
C TRP A 342 8.14 -16.54 2.69
N PRO A 343 8.63 -17.78 2.81
CA PRO A 343 8.47 -18.61 4.01
C PRO A 343 9.30 -18.08 5.18
N THR A 344 8.67 -17.68 6.26
CA THR A 344 9.37 -17.22 7.48
C THR A 344 10.16 -18.33 8.20
N LYS A 345 9.79 -19.58 7.97
CA LYS A 345 10.56 -20.75 8.47
C LYS A 345 11.92 -20.87 7.79
N LEU A 346 12.03 -20.47 6.52
CA LEU A 346 13.29 -20.51 5.76
C LEU A 346 14.17 -19.31 6.04
N SER A 347 13.54 -18.14 6.18
CA SER A 347 14.22 -16.89 6.53
C SER A 347 13.35 -16.10 7.54
N PRO A 348 13.72 -16.12 8.82
CA PRO A 348 13.03 -15.33 9.85
C PRO A 348 13.16 -13.83 9.61
N ARG A 349 12.13 -13.09 10.01
CA ARG A 349 12.16 -11.62 9.99
C ARG A 349 12.96 -11.10 11.18
N VAL A 350 13.93 -10.21 10.91
CA VAL A 350 14.86 -9.63 11.90
C VAL A 350 14.50 -8.16 12.13
N PRO A 351 14.32 -7.70 13.38
CA PRO A 351 14.04 -6.31 13.68
C PRO A 351 15.28 -5.43 13.46
N VAL A 352 15.14 -4.35 12.67
CA VAL A 352 16.24 -3.45 12.28
C VAL A 352 16.04 -2.01 12.70
N ALA A 353 14.81 -1.58 12.89
CA ALA A 353 14.48 -0.23 13.28
C ALA A 353 13.13 -0.17 14.01
N VAL A 354 12.82 0.99 14.55
CA VAL A 354 11.53 1.31 15.19
C VAL A 354 10.94 2.53 14.51
N LEU A 355 9.67 2.46 14.13
CA LEU A 355 8.89 3.61 13.72
C LEU A 355 8.02 4.03 14.90
N ARG A 356 8.29 5.19 15.49
CA ARG A 356 7.49 5.81 16.55
C ARG A 356 6.62 6.90 15.97
N ILE A 357 5.33 6.78 16.18
CA ILE A 357 4.32 7.80 15.86
C ILE A 357 3.92 8.43 17.19
N PRO A 358 4.37 9.65 17.49
CA PRO A 358 4.06 10.31 18.75
C PRO A 358 2.58 10.65 18.87
N LYS A 359 2.12 10.79 20.09
CA LYS A 359 0.84 11.41 20.41
C LYS A 359 0.72 12.76 19.67
N GLN A 360 -0.33 12.94 18.88
CA GLN A 360 -0.51 14.12 18.05
C GLN A 360 -1.97 14.28 17.61
N ARG A 361 -2.37 15.51 17.33
CA ARG A 361 -3.56 15.81 16.54
C ARG A 361 -3.17 15.86 15.06
N PHE A 362 -4.03 15.35 14.19
CA PHE A 362 -3.74 15.26 12.74
C PHE A 362 -4.97 15.39 11.85
N ASP A 363 -6.10 15.62 12.43
CA ASP A 363 -7.40 15.61 11.77
C ASP A 363 -7.83 16.98 11.23
N SER A 364 -6.91 17.98 11.24
CA SER A 364 -7.19 19.26 10.61
C SER A 364 -7.38 19.10 9.09
N PRO A 365 -8.29 19.87 8.46
CA PRO A 365 -8.50 19.84 7.02
C PRO A 365 -7.22 20.07 6.22
N GLU A 366 -6.36 20.96 6.68
CA GLU A 366 -5.09 21.33 6.05
C GLU A 366 -4.11 20.17 6.05
N GLN A 367 -3.99 19.43 7.17
CA GLN A 367 -3.10 18.29 7.27
C GLN A 367 -3.62 17.11 6.42
N ILE A 368 -4.93 16.91 6.37
CA ILE A 368 -5.52 15.90 5.47
C ILE A 368 -5.33 16.31 4.00
N ALA A 369 -5.47 17.60 3.66
CA ALA A 369 -5.21 18.11 2.32
C ALA A 369 -3.75 17.96 1.91
N PHE A 370 -2.80 18.07 2.84
CA PHE A 370 -1.37 17.84 2.60
C PHE A 370 -1.09 16.45 2.00
N ALA A 371 -1.92 15.44 2.30
CA ALA A 371 -1.84 14.14 1.66
C ALA A 371 -1.96 14.19 0.13
N ARG A 372 -2.66 15.19 -0.44
CA ARG A 372 -2.81 15.36 -1.89
C ARG A 372 -1.54 15.92 -2.53
N VAL A 373 -0.82 16.75 -1.81
CA VAL A 373 0.45 17.35 -2.27
C VAL A 373 1.56 16.32 -2.28
N LEU A 374 1.67 15.51 -1.22
CA LEU A 374 2.71 14.48 -1.10
C LEU A 374 2.67 13.47 -2.25
N SER A 375 3.84 13.10 -2.72
CA SER A 375 4.07 11.99 -3.65
C SER A 375 4.89 10.90 -2.95
N TYR A 376 4.60 9.65 -3.27
CA TYR A 376 5.37 8.50 -2.80
C TYR A 376 5.75 7.65 -4.01
N ASN A 377 7.02 7.27 -4.09
CA ASN A 377 7.52 6.33 -5.09
C ASN A 377 8.57 5.43 -4.44
N PRO A 378 8.48 4.10 -4.53
CA PRO A 378 9.48 3.22 -3.92
C PRO A 378 10.89 3.42 -4.50
N TRP A 379 11.03 4.14 -5.62
CA TRP A 379 12.30 4.51 -6.23
C TRP A 379 12.87 5.85 -5.72
N HIS A 380 12.15 6.59 -4.86
CA HIS A 380 12.76 7.61 -4.00
C HIS A 380 13.58 6.90 -2.93
N CYS A 381 14.73 6.41 -3.30
CA CYS A 381 15.62 5.66 -2.43
C CYS A 381 17.07 5.77 -2.90
N ILE A 382 18.00 5.42 -2.00
CA ILE A 382 19.40 5.25 -2.35
C ILE A 382 19.61 3.92 -3.11
N PRO A 383 20.71 3.77 -3.90
CA PRO A 383 20.95 2.57 -4.71
C PRO A 383 20.95 1.27 -3.92
N GLU A 384 21.43 1.27 -2.68
CA GLU A 384 21.48 0.11 -1.80
C GLU A 384 20.10 -0.45 -1.45
N HIS A 385 19.03 0.34 -1.63
CA HIS A 385 17.65 -0.04 -1.36
C HIS A 385 16.79 -0.07 -2.61
N ARG A 386 17.41 -0.26 -3.79
CA ARG A 386 16.70 -0.32 -5.07
C ARG A 386 15.58 -1.38 -5.05
N PRO A 387 14.34 -1.02 -5.45
CA PRO A 387 13.27 -2.00 -5.63
C PRO A 387 13.61 -3.03 -6.70
N LEU A 388 13.24 -4.30 -6.48
CA LEU A 388 13.54 -5.43 -7.36
C LEU A 388 12.29 -6.05 -7.98
N GLY A 389 12.45 -6.64 -9.16
CA GLY A 389 11.44 -7.39 -9.90
C GLY A 389 10.53 -6.53 -10.78
N ASN A 390 9.79 -7.20 -11.66
CA ASN A 390 8.98 -6.56 -12.70
C ASN A 390 7.94 -5.57 -12.16
N GLN A 391 7.22 -5.91 -11.08
CA GLN A 391 6.27 -4.99 -10.44
C GLN A 391 6.95 -3.73 -9.90
N SER A 392 8.16 -3.87 -9.37
CA SER A 392 8.91 -2.74 -8.84
C SER A 392 9.51 -1.89 -9.96
N ARG A 393 9.98 -2.50 -11.05
CA ARG A 393 10.44 -1.77 -12.25
C ARG A 393 9.28 -0.97 -12.86
N ALA A 394 8.10 -1.57 -12.99
CA ALA A 394 6.90 -0.88 -13.46
C ALA A 394 6.52 0.31 -12.56
N ARG A 395 6.62 0.18 -11.22
CA ARG A 395 6.30 1.26 -10.28
C ARG A 395 7.17 2.51 -10.47
N LYS A 396 8.42 2.39 -10.96
CA LYS A 396 9.29 3.53 -11.20
C LYS A 396 8.61 4.57 -12.07
N ARG A 397 8.23 4.16 -13.27
CA ARG A 397 7.60 5.03 -14.27
C ARG A 397 6.12 5.29 -13.96
N MET A 398 5.36 4.25 -13.60
CA MET A 398 3.94 4.36 -13.30
C MET A 398 3.65 5.37 -12.19
N TYR A 399 4.37 5.32 -11.07
CA TYR A 399 4.15 6.23 -9.95
C TYR A 399 4.54 7.68 -10.32
N SER A 400 5.66 7.88 -11.02
CA SER A 400 6.08 9.20 -11.48
C SER A 400 5.08 9.81 -12.46
N GLU A 401 4.63 9.04 -13.47
CA GLU A 401 3.67 9.54 -14.47
C GLU A 401 2.29 9.83 -13.88
N LEU A 402 1.77 8.93 -13.04
CA LEU A 402 0.44 9.13 -12.42
C LEU A 402 0.46 10.25 -11.38
N SER A 403 1.58 10.44 -10.67
CA SER A 403 1.75 11.57 -9.75
C SER A 403 1.76 12.90 -10.50
N ARG A 404 2.58 13.02 -11.55
CA ARG A 404 2.63 14.21 -12.41
C ARG A 404 1.29 14.48 -13.08
N PHE A 405 0.61 13.45 -13.56
CA PHE A 405 -0.72 13.59 -14.14
C PHE A 405 -1.71 14.14 -13.12
N ARG A 406 -1.79 13.59 -11.90
CA ARG A 406 -2.64 14.10 -10.83
C ARG A 406 -2.31 15.54 -10.48
N GLN A 407 -1.02 15.86 -10.32
CA GLN A 407 -0.55 17.21 -9.99
C GLN A 407 -0.93 18.20 -11.08
N SER A 408 -0.71 17.88 -12.36
CA SER A 408 -1.09 18.75 -13.48
C SER A 408 -2.59 19.00 -13.56
N MET A 409 -3.42 17.96 -13.30
CA MET A 409 -4.88 18.08 -13.30
C MET A 409 -5.39 18.92 -12.12
N ASN A 410 -4.64 19.00 -11.03
CA ASN A 410 -4.97 19.79 -9.86
C ASN A 410 -4.29 21.17 -9.83
N GLY A 411 -3.43 21.50 -10.81
CA GLY A 411 -2.69 22.74 -10.84
C GLY A 411 -1.70 22.91 -9.68
N VAL A 412 -1.15 21.79 -9.15
CA VAL A 412 -0.17 21.79 -8.05
C VAL A 412 1.17 21.30 -8.53
N GLU A 413 2.25 21.86 -7.99
CA GLU A 413 3.62 21.43 -8.29
C GLU A 413 4.04 20.24 -7.41
N HIS A 414 5.09 19.55 -7.85
CA HIS A 414 5.73 18.52 -7.03
C HIS A 414 6.36 19.15 -5.79
N TYR A 415 6.21 18.49 -4.66
CA TYR A 415 6.69 18.96 -3.37
C TYR A 415 7.47 17.86 -2.64
N GLU A 416 8.74 18.14 -2.35
CA GLU A 416 9.58 17.31 -1.45
C GLU A 416 9.46 17.86 -0.01
N PRO A 417 8.92 17.08 0.95
CA PRO A 417 8.74 17.57 2.31
C PRO A 417 10.05 17.63 3.08
N THR A 418 10.13 18.59 4.00
CA THR A 418 11.28 18.79 4.88
C THR A 418 11.11 18.17 6.27
N GLY A 419 9.86 17.91 6.67
CA GLY A 419 9.47 17.51 8.02
C GLY A 419 9.24 18.69 8.97
N ASP A 420 9.35 19.93 8.45
CA ASP A 420 9.10 21.17 9.21
C ASP A 420 7.70 21.75 8.94
N GLU A 421 6.90 21.07 8.12
CA GLU A 421 5.55 21.51 7.79
C GLU A 421 4.69 21.57 9.07
N HIS A 422 4.02 22.69 9.32
CA HIS A 422 3.13 22.90 10.47
C HIS A 422 1.67 23.03 10.04
N PHE A 423 0.78 22.49 10.86
CA PHE A 423 -0.66 22.52 10.62
C PHE A 423 -1.40 23.08 11.84
N PRO A 424 -2.55 23.73 11.67
CA PRO A 424 -3.34 24.24 12.78
C PRO A 424 -3.69 23.14 13.80
N GLY A 425 -3.43 23.42 15.07
CA GLY A 425 -3.75 22.50 16.17
C GLY A 425 -2.69 21.44 16.52
N ASN A 426 -1.52 21.50 15.85
CA ASN A 426 -0.34 20.69 16.17
C ASN A 426 0.67 21.47 16.99
#